data_3d9806b446f21a335b35b6631b4e6f24
#
_entry.id   3d9806b446f21a335b35b6631b4e6f24
#
_cell.length_a   1.000
_cell.length_b   1.000
_cell.length_c   1.000
_cell.angle_alpha   90.00
_cell.angle_beta   90.00
_cell.angle_gamma   90.00
#
_symmetry.space_group_name_H-M   'P 1'
#
loop_
_entity.id
_entity.type
_entity.pdbx_description
1 polymer ?
#
loop_
_entity_poly.entity_id
_entity_poly.type
_entity_poly.pdbx_seq_one_letter_code
_entity_poly.pdbx_strand_id
1 'polypeptide(L)'
;MSDLHALNLEPGDIVGGYTLVSRLGRGAMGSVWRVVDGGGTNYAMKILRDSLDDEDTASQRAQATARERLRREAMALKRIKDPGVCSIVDMEIDDALAFIVTELIEGKNLREDVMQNGRYVGEDLERLASKLIDAVRAVHAAGIVHRDIKPTNVMISVTGPVLVDFGIAMGEGESHVTSTGLVMGTPGFIAPEIIEGVE
;
A
#
# COMPACT_ATOMS: atom_id res chain seq x y z
N MET A 1 16.50 -4.14 24.51
CA MET A 1 17.60 -3.55 23.75
C MET A 1 17.81 -4.45 22.56
N SER A 2 17.13 -4.18 21.48
CA SER A 2 17.31 -4.93 20.24
C SER A 2 17.48 -3.89 19.15
N ASP A 3 18.74 -3.69 18.77
CA ASP A 3 19.10 -2.91 17.60
C ASP A 3 18.48 -3.56 16.38
N LEU A 4 17.36 -3.00 15.92
CA LEU A 4 16.68 -3.38 14.68
C LEU A 4 17.40 -2.74 13.48
N HIS A 5 18.72 -2.99 13.44
CA HIS A 5 19.53 -2.61 12.29
C HIS A 5 19.02 -3.29 11.03
N ALA A 6 18.76 -2.46 9.99
CA ALA A 6 18.51 -2.78 8.58
C ALA A 6 17.81 -4.15 8.42
N LEU A 7 16.56 -4.17 8.80
CA LEU A 7 15.76 -5.35 9.14
C LEU A 7 15.87 -6.45 8.09
N ASN A 8 16.75 -7.39 8.38
CA ASN A 8 16.78 -8.66 7.69
C ASN A 8 15.67 -9.54 8.28
N LEU A 9 14.41 -9.13 8.09
CA LEU A 9 13.25 -9.87 8.56
C LEU A 9 13.17 -11.21 7.84
N GLU A 10 12.91 -12.27 8.61
CA GLU A 10 12.82 -13.65 8.14
C GLU A 10 11.48 -14.28 8.55
N PRO A 11 11.03 -15.33 7.83
CA PRO A 11 9.89 -16.12 8.30
C PRO A 11 10.11 -16.63 9.71
N GLY A 12 9.11 -16.46 10.58
CA GLY A 12 9.15 -16.79 12.00
C GLY A 12 9.37 -15.60 12.93
N ASP A 13 9.84 -14.47 12.42
CA ASP A 13 9.94 -13.24 13.22
C ASP A 13 8.56 -12.74 13.63
N ILE A 14 8.49 -12.04 14.77
CA ILE A 14 7.26 -11.47 15.30
C ILE A 14 7.34 -9.95 15.21
N VAL A 15 6.35 -9.34 14.54
CA VAL A 15 6.19 -7.90 14.39
C VAL A 15 4.78 -7.52 14.82
N GLY A 16 4.65 -6.64 15.82
CA GLY A 16 3.34 -6.16 16.29
C GLY A 16 2.40 -7.27 16.78
N GLY A 17 2.93 -8.40 17.23
CA GLY A 17 2.13 -9.56 17.65
C GLY A 17 1.74 -10.52 16.52
N TYR A 18 2.18 -10.25 15.30
CA TYR A 18 1.97 -11.10 14.13
C TYR A 18 3.26 -11.87 13.79
N THR A 19 3.14 -13.15 13.46
CA THR A 19 4.27 -13.96 12.99
C THR A 19 4.41 -13.84 11.48
N LEU A 20 5.59 -13.48 10.97
CA LEU A 20 5.91 -13.44 9.56
C LEU A 20 5.94 -14.86 8.97
N VAL A 21 5.18 -15.10 7.91
CA VAL A 21 5.08 -16.43 7.27
C VAL A 21 5.90 -16.48 5.99
N SER A 22 5.68 -15.54 5.09
CA SER A 22 6.39 -15.46 3.80
C SER A 22 6.33 -14.04 3.26
N ARG A 23 7.36 -13.68 2.50
CA ARG A 23 7.40 -12.37 1.84
C ARG A 23 6.55 -12.40 0.57
N LEU A 24 5.58 -11.50 0.46
CA LEU A 24 4.71 -11.35 -0.71
C LEU A 24 5.29 -10.37 -1.74
N GLY A 25 6.05 -9.36 -1.27
CA GLY A 25 6.65 -8.36 -2.15
C GLY A 25 7.72 -7.52 -1.45
N ARG A 26 8.52 -6.83 -2.26
CA ARG A 26 9.50 -5.83 -1.80
C ARG A 26 9.49 -4.65 -2.78
N GLY A 27 9.46 -3.45 -2.26
CA GLY A 27 9.49 -2.20 -3.03
C GLY A 27 10.34 -1.13 -2.36
N ALA A 28 10.40 0.05 -2.97
CA ALA A 28 11.13 1.21 -2.44
C ALA A 28 10.63 1.61 -1.04
N MET A 29 9.32 1.47 -0.81
CA MET A 29 8.64 1.89 0.42
C MET A 29 8.61 0.84 1.53
N GLY A 30 9.24 -0.32 1.34
CA GLY A 30 9.26 -1.38 2.34
C GLY A 30 9.02 -2.77 1.78
N SER A 31 8.55 -3.66 2.64
CA SER A 31 8.25 -5.06 2.28
C SER A 31 6.83 -5.44 2.69
N VAL A 32 6.20 -6.28 1.88
CA VAL A 32 4.87 -6.84 2.18
C VAL A 32 5.05 -8.32 2.54
N TRP A 33 4.43 -8.71 3.64
CA TRP A 33 4.52 -10.04 4.20
C TRP A 33 3.14 -10.66 4.37
N ARG A 34 3.03 -11.96 4.13
CA ARG A 34 1.98 -12.76 4.70
C ARG A 34 2.31 -12.98 6.16
N VAL A 35 1.36 -12.69 7.04
CA VAL A 35 1.51 -12.83 8.48
C VAL A 35 0.35 -13.61 9.07
N VAL A 36 0.52 -14.15 10.26
CA VAL A 36 -0.52 -14.85 11.01
C VAL A 36 -0.62 -14.26 12.40
N ASP A 37 -1.85 -14.04 12.89
CA ASP A 37 -2.11 -13.63 14.26
C ASP A 37 -2.07 -14.80 15.24
N GLY A 38 -2.19 -14.53 16.55
CA GLY A 38 -2.25 -15.55 17.58
C GLY A 38 -3.45 -16.51 17.50
N GLY A 39 -4.47 -16.17 16.70
CA GLY A 39 -5.63 -17.00 16.41
C GLY A 39 -5.49 -17.89 15.15
N GLY A 40 -4.37 -17.77 14.42
CA GLY A 40 -4.12 -18.52 13.21
C GLY A 40 -4.72 -17.90 11.94
N THR A 41 -5.25 -16.66 12.00
CA THR A 41 -5.78 -15.95 10.85
C THR A 41 -4.66 -15.29 10.06
N ASN A 42 -4.71 -15.42 8.73
CA ASN A 42 -3.72 -14.86 7.83
C ASN A 42 -4.10 -13.43 7.39
N TYR A 43 -3.08 -12.57 7.30
CA TYR A 43 -3.18 -11.19 6.84
C TYR A 43 -2.02 -10.83 5.91
N ALA A 44 -2.13 -9.67 5.26
CA ALA A 44 -0.99 -9.04 4.60
C ALA A 44 -0.50 -7.88 5.49
N MET A 45 0.80 -7.82 5.74
CA MET A 45 1.44 -6.75 6.52
C MET A 45 2.43 -6.02 5.64
N LYS A 46 2.23 -4.73 5.47
CA LYS A 46 3.21 -3.83 4.85
C LYS A 46 4.06 -3.21 5.95
N ILE A 47 5.34 -3.57 5.96
CA ILE A 47 6.34 -2.99 6.86
C ILE A 47 7.00 -1.86 6.11
N LEU A 48 6.88 -0.66 6.66
CA LEU A 48 7.39 0.57 6.06
C LEU A 48 8.88 0.70 6.34
N ARG A 49 9.64 1.18 5.36
CA ARG A 49 11.03 1.56 5.60
C ARG A 49 11.05 2.86 6.40
N ASP A 50 11.76 2.83 7.50
CA ASP A 50 12.15 4.04 8.14
C ASP A 50 13.25 4.70 7.28
N SER A 51 12.98 5.89 6.77
CA SER A 51 14.00 6.78 6.19
C SER A 51 14.73 7.57 7.28
N LEU A 52 14.94 6.97 8.46
CA LEU A 52 15.22 7.63 9.73
C LEU A 52 16.69 7.74 10.09
N ASP A 53 17.62 7.71 9.14
CA ASP A 53 19.05 7.87 9.45
C ASP A 53 19.55 9.32 9.42
N ASP A 54 18.65 10.33 9.35
CA ASP A 54 19.03 11.74 9.42
C ASP A 54 18.80 12.31 10.82
N GLU A 55 19.89 12.56 11.55
CA GLU A 55 19.92 13.17 12.89
C GLU A 55 19.59 14.70 12.90
N ASP A 56 19.25 15.30 11.75
CA ASP A 56 18.95 16.72 11.66
C ASP A 56 17.54 17.04 12.20
N THR A 57 17.44 18.07 13.05
CA THR A 57 16.17 18.50 13.66
C THR A 57 15.12 18.95 12.66
N ALA A 58 15.50 19.45 11.48
CA ALA A 58 14.59 19.80 10.40
C ALA A 58 13.98 18.53 9.78
N SER A 59 14.79 17.49 9.61
CA SER A 59 14.38 16.16 9.14
C SER A 59 13.39 15.50 10.14
N GLN A 60 13.64 15.58 11.43
CA GLN A 60 12.74 15.02 12.47
C GLN A 60 11.34 15.65 12.44
N ARG A 61 11.23 16.97 12.21
CA ARG A 61 9.92 17.64 12.11
C ARG A 61 9.17 17.23 10.83
N ALA A 62 9.88 17.11 9.71
CA ALA A 62 9.30 16.65 8.46
C ALA A 62 8.79 15.22 8.60
N GLN A 63 9.55 14.34 9.24
CA GLN A 63 9.19 12.95 9.54
C GLN A 63 7.96 12.86 10.43
N ALA A 64 7.89 13.64 11.53
CA ALA A 64 6.71 13.66 12.40
C ALA A 64 5.45 14.10 11.64
N THR A 65 5.57 15.06 10.73
CA THR A 65 4.45 15.50 9.88
C THR A 65 4.04 14.41 8.90
N ALA A 66 5.00 13.72 8.27
CA ALA A 66 4.72 12.61 7.36
C ALA A 66 4.03 11.43 8.07
N ARG A 67 4.49 11.07 9.28
CA ARG A 67 3.84 10.03 10.11
C ARG A 67 2.39 10.40 10.49
N GLU A 68 2.15 11.65 10.87
CA GLU A 68 0.80 12.11 11.21
C GLU A 68 -0.14 12.07 9.99
N ARG A 69 0.35 12.41 8.79
CA ARG A 69 -0.42 12.27 7.55
C ARG A 69 -0.74 10.81 7.25
N LEU A 70 0.28 9.95 7.29
CA LEU A 70 0.14 8.51 7.11
C LEU A 70 -0.92 7.93 8.05
N ARG A 71 -0.88 8.32 9.32
CA ARG A 71 -1.87 7.92 10.31
C ARG A 71 -3.28 8.35 9.93
N ARG A 72 -3.48 9.61 9.53
CA ARG A 72 -4.80 10.12 9.13
C ARG A 72 -5.35 9.37 7.92
N GLU A 73 -4.53 9.17 6.90
CA GLU A 73 -4.93 8.44 5.69
C GLU A 73 -5.26 6.98 6.02
N ALA A 74 -4.43 6.28 6.79
CA ALA A 74 -4.69 4.92 7.22
C ALA A 74 -5.97 4.80 8.07
N MET A 75 -6.22 5.75 8.98
CA MET A 75 -7.46 5.79 9.75
C MET A 75 -8.69 6.05 8.88
N ALA A 76 -8.58 6.88 7.86
CA ALA A 76 -9.67 7.14 6.93
C ALA A 76 -9.95 5.90 6.06
N LEU A 77 -8.91 5.22 5.54
CA LEU A 77 -9.03 3.94 4.83
C LEU A 77 -9.67 2.85 5.70
N LYS A 78 -9.32 2.76 6.97
CA LYS A 78 -9.90 1.77 7.91
C LYS A 78 -11.43 1.90 8.05
N ARG A 79 -11.98 3.08 7.75
CA ARG A 79 -13.43 3.34 7.80
C ARG A 79 -14.17 2.95 6.53
N ILE A 80 -13.48 2.74 5.43
CA ILE A 80 -14.10 2.34 4.16
C ILE A 80 -14.64 0.92 4.30
N LYS A 81 -15.90 0.73 3.95
CA LYS A 81 -16.59 -0.56 3.92
C LYS A 81 -17.11 -0.82 2.52
N ASP A 82 -16.18 -1.08 1.61
CA ASP A 82 -16.47 -1.40 0.21
C ASP A 82 -15.76 -2.70 -0.17
N PRO A 83 -16.44 -3.66 -0.82
CA PRO A 83 -15.84 -4.95 -1.18
C PRO A 83 -14.71 -4.84 -2.22
N GLY A 84 -14.62 -3.74 -2.93
CA GLY A 84 -13.55 -3.44 -3.88
C GLY A 84 -12.35 -2.72 -3.26
N VAL A 85 -12.35 -2.48 -1.94
CA VAL A 85 -11.28 -1.79 -1.20
C VAL A 85 -10.73 -2.69 -0.10
N CYS A 86 -9.44 -3.01 -0.15
CA CYS A 86 -8.78 -3.83 0.87
C CYS A 86 -8.88 -3.20 2.25
N SER A 87 -9.41 -3.93 3.21
CA SER A 87 -9.66 -3.42 4.57
C SER A 87 -8.39 -3.38 5.39
N ILE A 88 -8.13 -2.26 6.09
CA ILE A 88 -7.10 -2.18 7.13
C ILE A 88 -7.66 -2.79 8.42
N VAL A 89 -6.94 -3.78 8.93
CA VAL A 89 -7.26 -4.49 10.19
C VAL A 89 -6.56 -3.83 11.36
N ASP A 90 -5.26 -3.58 11.20
CA ASP A 90 -4.41 -3.04 12.27
C ASP A 90 -3.30 -2.15 11.69
N MET A 91 -2.69 -1.33 12.52
CA MET A 91 -1.55 -0.50 12.14
C MET A 91 -0.77 -0.01 13.36
N GLU A 92 0.54 0.11 13.21
CA GLU A 92 1.45 0.81 14.11
C GLU A 92 2.33 1.76 13.28
N ILE A 93 2.32 3.03 13.61
CA ILE A 93 2.99 4.07 12.82
C ILE A 93 4.01 4.84 13.65
N ASP A 94 3.90 4.80 14.98
CA ASP A 94 4.70 5.61 15.88
C ASP A 94 5.96 4.92 16.39
N ASP A 95 5.99 3.61 16.31
CA ASP A 95 7.17 2.83 16.70
C ASP A 95 8.29 2.90 15.67
N ALA A 96 9.48 2.47 16.09
CA ALA A 96 10.66 2.37 15.24
C ALA A 96 10.43 1.47 14.01
N LEU A 97 9.47 0.56 14.08
CA LEU A 97 9.04 -0.30 12.98
C LEU A 97 7.57 -0.04 12.66
N ALA A 98 7.32 0.89 11.76
CA ALA A 98 5.97 1.19 11.31
C ALA A 98 5.44 0.10 10.37
N PHE A 99 4.18 -0.32 10.57
CA PHE A 99 3.52 -1.29 9.71
C PHE A 99 2.01 -1.04 9.59
N ILE A 100 1.44 -1.58 8.52
CA ILE A 100 -0.01 -1.61 8.29
C ILE A 100 -0.40 -3.05 7.97
N VAL A 101 -1.41 -3.57 8.67
CA VAL A 101 -1.99 -4.90 8.46
C VAL A 101 -3.32 -4.76 7.74
N THR A 102 -3.47 -5.51 6.66
CA THR A 102 -4.70 -5.56 5.88
C THR A 102 -5.21 -6.99 5.80
N GLU A 103 -6.47 -7.16 5.43
CA GLU A 103 -6.94 -8.47 5.01
C GLU A 103 -6.05 -9.03 3.90
N LEU A 104 -5.85 -10.35 3.91
CA LEU A 104 -5.14 -11.04 2.84
C LEU A 104 -6.13 -11.36 1.71
N ILE A 105 -5.97 -10.68 0.58
CA ILE A 105 -6.78 -10.95 -0.60
C ILE A 105 -6.18 -12.14 -1.34
N GLU A 106 -6.89 -13.26 -1.32
CA GLU A 106 -6.49 -14.44 -2.10
C GLU A 106 -6.84 -14.26 -3.57
N GLY A 107 -5.90 -14.59 -4.44
CA GLY A 107 -6.05 -14.46 -5.87
C GLY A 107 -4.77 -14.00 -6.55
N LYS A 108 -4.89 -13.61 -7.81
CA LYS A 108 -3.82 -13.02 -8.61
C LYS A 108 -4.05 -11.53 -8.75
N ASN A 109 -2.99 -10.77 -8.94
CA ASN A 109 -3.20 -9.40 -9.37
C ASN A 109 -3.65 -9.36 -10.85
N LEU A 110 -4.27 -8.27 -11.24
CA LEU A 110 -4.83 -8.09 -12.59
C LEU A 110 -3.80 -8.31 -13.70
N ARG A 111 -2.53 -7.94 -13.46
CA ARG A 111 -1.47 -8.19 -14.43
C ARG A 111 -1.22 -9.68 -14.65
N GLU A 112 -1.09 -10.43 -13.57
CA GLU A 112 -0.89 -11.88 -13.60
C GLU A 112 -2.09 -12.59 -14.21
N ASP A 113 -3.29 -12.14 -13.87
CA ASP A 113 -4.53 -12.70 -14.39
C ASP A 113 -4.63 -12.50 -15.90
N VAL A 114 -4.38 -11.28 -16.40
CA VAL A 114 -4.37 -10.99 -17.85
C VAL A 114 -3.26 -11.78 -18.59
N MET A 115 -2.09 -11.94 -17.97
CA MET A 115 -1.02 -12.72 -18.57
C MET A 115 -1.38 -14.20 -18.72
N GLN A 116 -2.16 -14.74 -17.80
CA GLN A 116 -2.53 -16.15 -17.79
C GLN A 116 -3.80 -16.45 -18.58
N ASN A 117 -4.83 -15.60 -18.45
CA ASN A 117 -6.18 -15.83 -18.95
C ASN A 117 -6.53 -14.98 -20.17
N GLY A 118 -5.63 -14.05 -20.57
CA GLY A 118 -5.88 -13.08 -21.62
C GLY A 118 -6.57 -11.80 -21.11
N ARG A 119 -6.81 -10.88 -22.04
CA ARG A 119 -7.41 -9.57 -21.70
C ARG A 119 -8.92 -9.70 -21.51
N TYR A 120 -9.43 -8.88 -20.62
CA TYR A 120 -10.85 -8.67 -20.44
C TYR A 120 -11.47 -8.00 -21.66
N VAL A 121 -12.62 -8.47 -22.12
CA VAL A 121 -13.36 -7.92 -23.27
C VAL A 121 -14.87 -7.97 -23.01
N GLY A 122 -15.65 -7.13 -23.73
CA GLY A 122 -17.10 -7.11 -23.61
C GLY A 122 -17.60 -6.92 -22.18
N GLU A 123 -18.57 -7.70 -21.78
CA GLU A 123 -19.22 -7.61 -20.46
C GLU A 123 -18.25 -7.84 -19.29
N ASP A 124 -17.24 -8.68 -19.46
CA ASP A 124 -16.26 -8.91 -18.39
C ASP A 124 -15.39 -7.66 -18.15
N LEU A 125 -15.01 -6.93 -19.21
CA LEU A 125 -14.33 -5.67 -19.10
C LEU A 125 -15.22 -4.60 -18.46
N GLU A 126 -16.47 -4.50 -18.87
CA GLU A 126 -17.44 -3.55 -18.32
C GLU A 126 -17.66 -3.80 -16.82
N ARG A 127 -17.79 -5.06 -16.43
CA ARG A 127 -17.94 -5.46 -15.02
C ARG A 127 -16.71 -5.15 -14.18
N LEU A 128 -15.52 -5.44 -14.70
CA LEU A 128 -14.25 -5.10 -14.05
C LEU A 128 -14.14 -3.58 -13.87
N ALA A 129 -14.38 -2.81 -14.93
CA ALA A 129 -14.28 -1.35 -14.90
C ALA A 129 -15.29 -0.73 -13.94
N SER A 130 -16.56 -1.17 -13.98
CA SER A 130 -17.61 -0.66 -13.09
C SER A 130 -17.24 -0.85 -11.62
N LYS A 131 -16.82 -2.07 -11.24
CA LYS A 131 -16.42 -2.37 -9.84
C LYS A 131 -15.21 -1.56 -9.40
N LEU A 132 -14.22 -1.36 -10.27
CA LEU A 132 -13.06 -0.52 -9.96
C LEU A 132 -13.44 0.95 -9.78
N ILE A 133 -14.35 1.47 -10.61
CA ILE A 133 -14.87 2.84 -10.47
C ILE A 133 -15.58 2.99 -9.12
N ASP A 134 -16.39 2.02 -8.71
CA ASP A 134 -17.10 2.07 -7.43
C ASP A 134 -16.11 2.05 -6.26
N ALA A 135 -15.09 1.20 -6.31
CA ALA A 135 -14.01 1.16 -5.31
C ALA A 135 -13.27 2.51 -5.22
N VAL A 136 -12.90 3.11 -6.36
CA VAL A 136 -12.25 4.43 -6.40
C VAL A 136 -13.16 5.51 -5.83
N ARG A 137 -14.46 5.47 -6.14
CA ARG A 137 -15.44 6.41 -5.56
C ARG A 137 -15.53 6.29 -4.04
N ALA A 138 -15.50 5.06 -3.51
CA ALA A 138 -15.50 4.84 -2.05
C ALA A 138 -14.25 5.44 -1.39
N VAL A 139 -13.09 5.28 -2.02
CA VAL A 139 -11.83 5.87 -1.56
C VAL A 139 -11.89 7.41 -1.59
N HIS A 140 -12.33 7.99 -2.71
CA HIS A 140 -12.46 9.45 -2.86
C HIS A 140 -13.51 10.05 -1.90
N ALA A 141 -14.61 9.34 -1.64
CA ALA A 141 -15.61 9.77 -0.66
C ALA A 141 -15.05 9.84 0.77
N ALA A 142 -14.00 9.08 1.08
CA ALA A 142 -13.27 9.15 2.34
C ALA A 142 -12.19 10.27 2.36
N GLY A 143 -12.08 11.06 1.30
CA GLY A 143 -11.09 12.12 1.15
C GLY A 143 -9.68 11.63 0.85
N ILE A 144 -9.54 10.42 0.31
CA ILE A 144 -8.26 9.79 0.02
C ILE A 144 -8.09 9.66 -1.49
N VAL A 145 -6.86 9.81 -1.96
CA VAL A 145 -6.43 9.47 -3.31
C VAL A 145 -5.52 8.25 -3.25
N HIS A 146 -5.70 7.26 -4.12
CA HIS A 146 -4.93 6.02 -4.10
C HIS A 146 -3.45 6.23 -4.51
N ARG A 147 -3.18 7.13 -5.44
CA ARG A 147 -1.85 7.54 -5.95
C ARG A 147 -1.04 6.49 -6.71
N ASP A 148 -1.40 5.21 -6.65
CA ASP A 148 -0.64 4.13 -7.33
C ASP A 148 -1.58 3.08 -7.94
N ILE A 149 -2.60 3.53 -8.69
CA ILE A 149 -3.51 2.61 -9.40
C ILE A 149 -2.79 2.02 -10.60
N LYS A 150 -2.57 0.71 -10.55
CA LYS A 150 -1.94 -0.07 -11.62
C LYS A 150 -2.36 -1.54 -11.52
N PRO A 151 -2.20 -2.34 -12.58
CA PRO A 151 -2.67 -3.73 -12.58
C PRO A 151 -2.08 -4.62 -11.48
N THR A 152 -0.90 -4.32 -10.96
CA THR A 152 -0.30 -5.05 -9.84
C THR A 152 -0.93 -4.72 -8.49
N ASN A 153 -1.63 -3.59 -8.38
CA ASN A 153 -2.32 -3.13 -7.17
C ASN A 153 -3.85 -3.37 -7.23
N VAL A 154 -4.28 -4.21 -8.17
CA VAL A 154 -5.67 -4.70 -8.28
C VAL A 154 -5.63 -6.20 -8.14
N MET A 155 -6.14 -6.74 -7.04
CA MET A 155 -6.27 -8.19 -6.85
C MET A 155 -7.59 -8.67 -7.45
N ILE A 156 -7.58 -9.80 -8.14
CA ILE A 156 -8.77 -10.46 -8.67
C ILE A 156 -9.17 -11.56 -7.71
N SER A 157 -10.14 -11.26 -6.88
CA SER A 157 -10.73 -12.21 -5.92
C SER A 157 -11.97 -12.90 -6.50
N VAL A 158 -12.50 -13.87 -5.77
CA VAL A 158 -13.76 -14.55 -6.13
C VAL A 158 -14.97 -13.60 -6.17
N THR A 159 -14.92 -12.47 -5.48
CA THR A 159 -15.98 -11.46 -5.44
C THR A 159 -15.79 -10.35 -6.46
N GLY A 160 -14.62 -10.30 -7.10
CA GLY A 160 -14.24 -9.30 -8.10
C GLY A 160 -12.92 -8.58 -7.79
N PRO A 161 -12.65 -7.46 -8.47
CA PRO A 161 -11.43 -6.69 -8.26
C PRO A 161 -11.42 -6.02 -6.89
N VAL A 162 -10.27 -6.00 -6.24
CA VAL A 162 -10.02 -5.34 -4.96
C VAL A 162 -8.77 -4.47 -5.09
N LEU A 163 -8.90 -3.17 -4.79
CA LEU A 163 -7.77 -2.25 -4.71
C LEU A 163 -6.96 -2.55 -3.46
N VAL A 164 -5.66 -2.76 -3.65
CA VAL A 164 -4.69 -3.02 -2.59
C VAL A 164 -3.53 -2.01 -2.68
N ASP A 165 -2.69 -1.99 -1.65
CA ASP A 165 -1.42 -1.25 -1.62
C ASP A 165 -1.59 0.25 -1.94
N PHE A 166 -2.44 0.92 -1.18
CA PHE A 166 -2.61 2.37 -1.25
C PHE A 166 -1.26 3.07 -1.07
N GLY A 167 -0.99 4.07 -1.91
CA GLY A 167 0.24 4.87 -1.86
C GLY A 167 0.34 5.79 -0.65
N ILE A 168 -0.23 5.39 0.50
CA ILE A 168 -0.27 6.16 1.74
C ILE A 168 1.11 6.48 2.34
N ALA A 169 2.14 5.70 1.97
CA ALA A 169 3.52 5.99 2.36
C ALA A 169 4.18 7.08 1.49
N MET A 170 3.51 7.52 0.43
CA MET A 170 3.93 8.64 -0.42
C MET A 170 3.32 9.92 0.16
N GLY A 171 4.05 10.65 1.00
CA GLY A 171 3.58 11.93 1.57
C GLY A 171 3.24 12.95 0.48
N GLU A 172 2.18 13.77 0.70
CA GLU A 172 2.03 15.03 -0.03
C GLU A 172 3.24 15.91 0.29
N GLY A 173 4.01 16.26 -0.74
CA GLY A 173 5.22 17.08 -0.60
C GLY A 173 6.55 16.34 -0.79
N GLU A 174 6.57 15.00 -0.81
CA GLU A 174 7.61 14.33 -1.59
C GLU A 174 7.20 14.50 -3.05
N SER A 175 7.75 15.55 -3.68
CA SER A 175 7.53 15.79 -5.10
C SER A 175 7.79 14.46 -5.82
N HIS A 176 6.82 14.02 -6.62
CA HIS A 176 6.97 12.83 -7.49
C HIS A 176 8.20 12.96 -8.41
N VAL A 177 8.79 14.14 -8.44
CA VAL A 177 10.08 14.47 -9.03
C VAL A 177 11.07 14.62 -7.88
N THR A 178 11.96 13.64 -7.69
CA THR A 178 13.06 13.75 -6.73
C THR A 178 13.95 14.94 -7.12
N SER A 179 14.74 15.47 -6.17
CA SER A 179 15.73 16.53 -6.42
C SER A 179 16.71 16.18 -7.56
N THR A 180 16.75 14.93 -8.01
CA THR A 180 17.50 14.41 -9.16
C THR A 180 16.69 14.34 -10.46
N GLY A 181 15.44 14.85 -10.50
CA GLY A 181 14.58 14.80 -11.68
C GLY A 181 13.96 13.44 -12.00
N LEU A 182 14.05 12.48 -11.09
CA LEU A 182 13.43 11.16 -11.24
C LEU A 182 11.97 11.24 -10.81
N VAL A 183 11.05 10.97 -11.74
CA VAL A 183 9.61 10.86 -11.47
C VAL A 183 9.35 9.57 -10.71
N MET A 184 8.81 9.67 -9.50
CA MET A 184 8.41 8.51 -8.70
C MET A 184 7.08 7.95 -9.21
N GLY A 185 7.03 6.67 -9.53
CA GLY A 185 5.83 6.00 -10.01
C GLY A 185 6.16 4.88 -10.99
N THR A 186 5.13 4.16 -11.42
CA THR A 186 5.29 3.12 -12.46
C THR A 186 5.07 3.75 -13.83
N PRO A 187 6.07 3.80 -14.73
CA PRO A 187 5.90 4.37 -16.08
C PRO A 187 4.67 3.79 -16.78
N GLY A 188 3.87 4.67 -17.40
CA GLY A 188 2.63 4.31 -18.09
C GLY A 188 1.36 4.35 -17.20
N PHE A 189 1.51 4.54 -15.87
CA PHE A 189 0.38 4.66 -14.92
C PHE A 189 0.43 5.94 -14.10
N ILE A 190 1.38 6.83 -14.41
CA ILE A 190 1.53 8.12 -13.75
C ILE A 190 0.59 9.11 -14.41
N ALA A 191 -0.16 9.87 -13.61
CA ALA A 191 -1.04 10.91 -14.12
C ALA A 191 -0.22 12.03 -14.81
N PRO A 192 -0.71 12.62 -15.92
CA PRO A 192 0.02 13.64 -16.68
C PRO A 192 0.42 14.84 -15.83
N GLU A 193 -0.47 15.31 -14.97
CA GLU A 193 -0.23 16.43 -14.06
C GLU A 193 0.95 16.19 -13.12
N ILE A 194 1.18 14.96 -12.71
CA ILE A 194 2.33 14.58 -11.87
C ILE A 194 3.64 14.69 -12.68
N ILE A 195 3.62 14.31 -13.95
CA ILE A 195 4.80 14.41 -14.84
C ILE A 195 5.11 15.89 -15.13
N GLU A 196 4.07 16.71 -15.27
CA GLU A 196 4.18 18.14 -15.56
C GLU A 196 4.51 18.97 -14.31
N GLY A 197 4.47 18.37 -13.11
CA GLY A 197 4.73 19.06 -11.84
C GLY A 197 3.64 20.07 -11.47
N VAL A 198 2.41 19.87 -11.95
CA VAL A 198 1.23 20.66 -11.61
C VAL A 198 0.54 19.98 -10.43
N GLU A 199 0.48 20.69 -9.29
CA GLU A 199 -0.28 20.26 -8.10
C GLU A 199 -1.77 20.57 -8.24
#